data_8e7584f718351770f815a19bf91b441a
#
_entry.id   8e7584f718351770f815a19bf91b441a
#
_cell.length_a   1.000
_cell.length_b   1.000
_cell.length_c   1.000
_cell.angle_alpha   90.00
_cell.angle_beta   90.00
_cell.angle_gamma   90.00
#
_symmetry.space_group_name_H-M   'P 1'
#
loop_
_entity.id
_entity.type
_entity.pdbx_description
1 polymer ?
#
loop_
_entity_poly.entity_id
_entity_poly.type
_entity_poly.pdbx_seq_one_letter_code
_entity_poly.pdbx_strand_id
1 'polypeptide(L)'
;MLAHLPVQEAFDQLGWFLPLCLLLLGLLVGSFLNVVIYRLPLMMESRWREDCCELLEIEQEKQGAALTLASPNSHCPNCKAAIRPWQNVPVLSYLVLGGKCAQCGMRISPRYPLIELASGLMIMALGYHFAPSTALVGAMLFTWCLITLTMIDV
;
A
#
# COMPACT_ATOMS: atom_id res chain seq x y z
N MET A 1 -18.54 16.52 -28.46
CA MET A 1 -17.56 15.65 -29.12
C MET A 1 -16.20 16.33 -29.40
N LEU A 2 -15.87 17.48 -28.77
CA LEU A 2 -14.70 18.30 -29.09
C LEU A 2 -13.75 18.59 -27.89
N ALA A 3 -13.94 17.95 -26.74
CA ALA A 3 -13.11 18.22 -25.55
C ALA A 3 -11.95 17.21 -25.32
N HIS A 4 -11.80 16.18 -26.18
CA HIS A 4 -10.79 15.14 -25.98
C HIS A 4 -9.49 15.32 -26.79
N LEU A 5 -9.49 16.17 -27.81
CA LEU A 5 -8.37 16.32 -28.74
C LEU A 5 -7.08 16.89 -28.09
N PRO A 6 -7.11 17.95 -27.25
CA PRO A 6 -5.85 18.51 -26.73
C PRO A 6 -5.18 17.61 -25.67
N VAL A 7 -5.94 16.78 -25.00
CA VAL A 7 -5.41 15.87 -23.97
C VAL A 7 -4.72 14.68 -24.63
N GLN A 8 -5.29 14.12 -25.70
CA GLN A 8 -4.73 13.00 -26.43
C GLN A 8 -3.39 13.39 -27.11
N GLU A 9 -3.33 14.56 -27.75
CA GLU A 9 -2.09 15.06 -28.37
C GLU A 9 -1.00 15.36 -27.34
N ALA A 10 -1.35 15.87 -26.15
CA ALA A 10 -0.41 16.04 -25.04
C ALA A 10 0.12 14.71 -24.52
N PHE A 11 -0.72 13.65 -24.58
CA PHE A 11 -0.34 12.29 -24.21
C PHE A 11 0.60 11.65 -25.21
N ASP A 12 0.38 11.85 -26.50
CA ASP A 12 1.25 11.31 -27.55
C ASP A 12 2.64 11.98 -27.52
N GLN A 13 2.71 13.25 -27.12
CA GLN A 13 3.98 13.95 -26.88
C GLN A 13 4.67 13.52 -25.56
N LEU A 14 3.91 13.08 -24.54
CA LEU A 14 4.40 12.60 -23.25
C LEU A 14 4.52 11.07 -23.17
N GLY A 15 4.55 10.37 -24.27
CA GLY A 15 4.35 8.93 -24.45
C GLY A 15 4.99 7.98 -23.42
N TRP A 16 6.13 8.32 -22.85
CA TRP A 16 6.81 7.53 -21.81
C TRP A 16 6.61 8.10 -20.38
N PHE A 17 6.28 9.38 -20.25
CA PHE A 17 6.23 10.07 -18.95
C PHE A 17 5.03 9.63 -18.11
N LEU A 18 3.84 9.51 -18.72
CA LEU A 18 2.64 9.09 -17.99
C LEU A 18 2.76 7.66 -17.43
N PRO A 19 3.13 6.63 -18.24
CA PRO A 19 3.35 5.30 -17.70
C PRO A 19 4.36 5.28 -16.54
N LEU A 20 5.41 6.08 -16.62
CA LEU A 20 6.38 6.23 -15.54
C LEU A 20 5.76 6.84 -14.27
N CYS A 21 4.97 7.91 -14.43
CA CYS A 21 4.27 8.52 -13.30
C CYS A 21 3.29 7.54 -12.65
N LEU A 22 2.56 6.76 -13.45
CA LEU A 22 1.61 5.75 -12.98
C LEU A 22 2.34 4.59 -12.29
N LEU A 23 3.49 4.16 -12.80
CA LEU A 23 4.34 3.18 -12.14
C LEU A 23 4.77 3.67 -10.76
N LEU A 24 5.32 4.88 -10.68
CA LEU A 24 5.77 5.47 -9.41
C LEU A 24 4.62 5.64 -8.43
N LEU A 25 3.47 6.13 -8.89
CA LEU A 25 2.27 6.23 -8.06
C LEU A 25 1.82 4.87 -7.55
N GLY A 26 1.77 3.86 -8.43
CA GLY A 26 1.41 2.48 -8.07
C GLY A 26 2.38 1.87 -7.05
N LEU A 27 3.69 2.12 -7.19
CA LEU A 27 4.69 1.68 -6.21
C LEU A 27 4.48 2.33 -4.84
N LEU A 28 4.26 3.65 -4.80
CA LEU A 28 4.02 4.39 -3.56
C LEU A 28 2.75 3.92 -2.84
N VAL A 29 1.66 3.80 -3.59
CA VAL A 29 0.41 3.26 -3.02
C VAL A 29 0.59 1.81 -2.61
N GLY A 30 1.28 0.97 -3.39
CA GLY A 30 1.61 -0.40 -3.05
C GLY A 30 2.34 -0.54 -1.73
N SER A 31 3.28 0.36 -1.44
CA SER A 31 3.97 0.42 -0.14
C SER A 31 3.00 0.74 1.00
N PHE A 32 2.05 1.66 0.78
CA PHE A 32 0.98 1.94 1.74
C PHE A 32 0.01 0.76 1.90
N LEU A 33 -0.32 0.05 0.82
CA LEU A 33 -1.17 -1.15 0.90
C LEU A 33 -0.57 -2.22 1.81
N ASN A 34 0.73 -2.39 1.87
CA ASN A 34 1.38 -3.29 2.84
C ASN A 34 1.00 -2.95 4.29
N VAL A 35 0.90 -1.66 4.61
CA VAL A 35 0.45 -1.21 5.95
C VAL A 35 -1.02 -1.55 6.16
N VAL A 36 -1.87 -1.30 5.15
CA VAL A 36 -3.31 -1.59 5.21
C VAL A 36 -3.54 -3.10 5.39
N ILE A 37 -2.91 -3.93 4.56
CA ILE A 37 -3.04 -5.40 4.60
C ILE A 37 -2.68 -5.96 5.98
N TYR A 38 -1.67 -5.41 6.62
CA TYR A 38 -1.24 -5.86 7.94
C TYR A 38 -2.12 -5.30 9.08
N ARG A 39 -2.44 -4.01 9.05
CA ARG A 39 -3.09 -3.33 10.18
C ARG A 39 -4.61 -3.43 10.15
N LEU A 40 -5.23 -3.43 8.98
CA LEU A 40 -6.69 -3.42 8.87
C LEU A 40 -7.34 -4.62 9.57
N PRO A 41 -6.90 -5.88 9.37
CA PRO A 41 -7.45 -7.02 10.08
C PRO A 41 -7.30 -6.90 11.60
N LEU A 42 -6.13 -6.46 12.09
CA LEU A 42 -5.89 -6.27 13.52
C LEU A 42 -6.78 -5.18 14.13
N MET A 43 -7.02 -4.10 13.39
CA MET A 43 -7.93 -3.03 13.82
C MET A 43 -9.37 -3.51 13.86
N MET A 44 -9.80 -4.32 12.89
CA MET A 44 -11.14 -4.91 12.86
C MET A 44 -11.34 -5.90 14.01
N GLU A 45 -10.36 -6.78 14.23
CA GLU A 45 -10.41 -7.74 15.36
C GLU A 45 -10.50 -7.03 16.71
N SER A 46 -9.72 -5.95 16.91
CA SER A 46 -9.79 -5.14 18.14
C SER A 46 -11.20 -4.56 18.35
N ARG A 47 -11.78 -3.96 17.29
CA ARG A 47 -13.13 -3.39 17.36
C ARG A 47 -14.19 -4.46 17.65
N TRP A 48 -14.15 -5.58 16.94
CA TRP A 48 -15.11 -6.68 17.19
C TRP A 48 -15.00 -7.22 18.62
N ARG A 49 -13.79 -7.28 19.16
CA ARG A 49 -13.59 -7.68 20.57
C ARG A 49 -14.19 -6.65 21.53
N GLU A 50 -14.01 -5.35 21.26
CA GLU A 50 -14.60 -4.26 22.04
C GLU A 50 -16.14 -4.36 22.00
N ASP A 51 -16.73 -4.50 20.81
CA ASP A 51 -18.19 -4.64 20.63
C ASP A 51 -18.73 -5.88 21.37
N CYS A 52 -18.04 -7.02 21.31
CA CYS A 52 -18.43 -8.23 22.03
C CYS A 52 -18.37 -8.05 23.57
N CYS A 53 -17.34 -7.39 24.09
CA CYS A 53 -17.23 -7.13 25.52
C CYS A 53 -18.31 -6.17 26.02
N GLU A 54 -18.64 -5.14 25.21
CA GLU A 54 -19.74 -4.22 25.52
C GLU A 54 -21.08 -4.95 25.58
N LEU A 55 -21.38 -5.82 24.59
CA LEU A 55 -22.60 -6.63 24.57
C LEU A 55 -22.73 -7.61 25.73
N LEU A 56 -21.61 -8.11 26.23
CA LEU A 56 -21.56 -9.07 27.33
C LEU A 56 -21.37 -8.42 28.70
N GLU A 57 -21.34 -7.09 28.78
CA GLU A 57 -21.10 -6.28 30.00
C GLU A 57 -19.81 -6.72 30.74
N ILE A 58 -18.77 -7.14 29.98
CA ILE A 58 -17.47 -7.54 30.52
C ILE A 58 -16.55 -6.31 30.58
N GLU A 59 -16.01 -6.00 31.75
CA GLU A 59 -14.99 -4.96 31.89
C GLU A 59 -13.75 -5.31 31.07
N GLN A 60 -13.41 -4.46 30.10
CA GLN A 60 -12.17 -4.59 29.33
C GLN A 60 -11.02 -3.90 30.07
N GLU A 61 -9.92 -4.63 30.27
CA GLU A 61 -8.64 -3.96 30.51
C GLU A 61 -8.29 -3.13 29.27
N LYS A 62 -8.20 -1.81 29.42
CA LYS A 62 -7.78 -0.90 28.34
C LYS A 62 -6.40 -1.31 27.85
N GLN A 63 -6.38 -2.11 26.80
CA GLN A 63 -5.15 -2.41 26.06
C GLN A 63 -4.69 -1.11 25.39
N GLY A 64 -3.51 -0.63 25.77
CA GLY A 64 -2.66 0.39 25.16
C GLY A 64 -3.24 1.37 24.12
N ALA A 65 -2.38 2.18 23.50
CA ALA A 65 -2.81 3.11 22.46
C ALA A 65 -3.42 2.39 21.25
N ALA A 66 -4.60 2.86 20.82
CA ALA A 66 -5.34 2.28 19.69
C ALA A 66 -4.44 2.19 18.43
N LEU A 67 -4.40 1.02 17.81
CA LEU A 67 -3.72 0.81 16.54
C LEU A 67 -4.49 1.55 15.44
N THR A 68 -3.78 2.38 14.67
CA THR A 68 -4.33 3.07 13.50
C THR A 68 -3.44 2.82 12.27
N LEU A 69 -3.89 3.21 11.08
CA LEU A 69 -3.05 3.11 9.87
C LEU A 69 -1.79 3.99 9.95
N ALA A 70 -1.83 5.09 10.71
CA ALA A 70 -0.72 6.02 10.85
C ALA A 70 0.11 5.82 12.11
N SER A 71 -0.45 5.26 13.19
CA SER A 71 0.18 5.14 14.50
C SER A 71 0.04 3.71 15.06
N PRO A 72 1.07 3.20 15.75
CA PRO A 72 2.44 3.71 15.88
C PRO A 72 3.25 3.62 14.57
N ASN A 73 4.39 4.32 14.51
CA ASN A 73 5.29 4.23 13.35
C ASN A 73 5.71 2.77 13.08
N SER A 74 5.98 2.45 11.81
CA SER A 74 6.48 1.14 11.41
C SER A 74 7.81 0.85 12.11
N HIS A 75 7.96 -0.35 12.65
CA HIS A 75 9.14 -0.78 13.38
C HIS A 75 9.49 -2.24 13.02
N CYS A 76 10.73 -2.59 13.23
CA CYS A 76 11.18 -3.97 13.06
C CYS A 76 10.53 -4.88 14.11
N PRO A 77 9.92 -6.00 13.74
CA PRO A 77 9.26 -6.89 14.72
C PRO A 77 10.25 -7.51 15.73
N ASN A 78 11.51 -7.67 15.35
CA ASN A 78 12.54 -8.27 16.19
C ASN A 78 13.20 -7.27 17.15
N CYS A 79 13.81 -6.20 16.63
CA CYS A 79 14.57 -5.24 17.44
C CYS A 79 13.78 -3.99 17.85
N LYS A 80 12.51 -3.86 17.41
CA LYS A 80 11.63 -2.71 17.67
C LYS A 80 12.16 -1.36 17.18
N ALA A 81 13.28 -1.34 16.44
CA ALA A 81 13.82 -0.11 15.87
C ALA A 81 12.83 0.49 14.87
N ALA A 82 12.61 1.81 14.96
CA ALA A 82 11.74 2.53 14.04
C ALA A 82 12.32 2.52 12.61
N ILE A 83 11.45 2.29 11.63
CA ILE A 83 11.81 2.32 10.22
C ILE A 83 11.85 3.78 9.77
N ARG A 84 12.99 4.21 9.24
CA ARG A 84 13.16 5.58 8.73
C ARG A 84 12.45 5.76 7.39
N PRO A 85 11.98 6.97 7.02
CA PRO A 85 11.25 7.20 5.77
C PRO A 85 11.98 6.70 4.50
N TRP A 86 13.30 6.88 4.42
CA TRP A 86 14.10 6.40 3.28
C TRP A 86 14.20 4.87 3.20
N GLN A 87 14.02 4.16 4.33
CA GLN A 87 13.97 2.70 4.39
C GLN A 87 12.60 2.14 3.93
N ASN A 88 11.65 3.02 3.66
CA ASN A 88 10.31 2.70 3.17
C ASN A 88 10.11 3.13 1.71
N VAL A 89 11.20 3.48 1.00
CA VAL A 89 11.12 3.75 -0.44
C VAL A 89 10.82 2.44 -1.16
N PRO A 90 9.71 2.36 -1.93
CA PRO A 90 9.23 1.11 -2.50
C PRO A 90 10.32 0.40 -3.32
N VAL A 91 10.45 -0.92 -3.14
CA VAL A 91 11.38 -1.81 -3.83
C VAL A 91 12.85 -1.44 -3.62
N LEU A 92 13.21 -0.16 -3.78
CA LEU A 92 14.60 0.31 -3.69
C LEU A 92 15.21 0.05 -2.32
N SER A 93 14.49 0.34 -1.24
CA SER A 93 14.98 0.11 0.11
C SER A 93 15.24 -1.37 0.37
N TYR A 94 14.39 -2.26 -0.14
CA TYR A 94 14.57 -3.70 -0.04
C TYR A 94 15.84 -4.17 -0.76
N LEU A 95 16.08 -3.66 -1.97
CA LEU A 95 17.29 -3.99 -2.76
C LEU A 95 18.57 -3.47 -2.09
N VAL A 96 18.56 -2.19 -1.65
CA VAL A 96 19.73 -1.57 -1.00
C VAL A 96 20.07 -2.24 0.33
N LEU A 97 19.07 -2.64 1.11
CA LEU A 97 19.25 -3.32 2.39
C LEU A 97 19.47 -4.85 2.23
N GLY A 98 19.43 -5.38 1.01
CA GLY A 98 19.58 -6.81 0.75
C GLY A 98 18.48 -7.65 1.44
N GLY A 99 17.28 -7.12 1.56
CA GLY A 99 16.14 -7.78 2.21
C GLY A 99 16.33 -8.00 3.72
N LYS A 100 17.10 -7.14 4.39
CA LYS A 100 17.39 -7.27 5.82
C LYS A 100 17.14 -5.98 6.58
N CYS A 101 16.83 -6.12 7.87
CA CYS A 101 16.73 -4.96 8.76
C CYS A 101 18.10 -4.29 8.91
N ALA A 102 18.15 -2.97 8.76
CA ALA A 102 19.38 -2.18 8.87
C ALA A 102 20.02 -2.22 10.28
N GLN A 103 19.25 -2.57 11.32
CA GLN A 103 19.73 -2.58 12.71
C GLN A 103 20.15 -3.98 13.16
N CYS A 104 19.31 -4.99 12.98
CA CYS A 104 19.54 -6.34 13.53
C CYS A 104 19.80 -7.40 12.47
N GLY A 105 19.78 -7.08 11.17
CA GLY A 105 20.01 -8.02 10.08
C GLY A 105 18.90 -9.06 9.87
N MET A 106 17.77 -9.01 10.61
CA MET A 106 16.65 -9.92 10.41
C MET A 106 16.12 -9.82 8.97
N ARG A 107 15.82 -10.97 8.36
CA ARG A 107 15.27 -11.03 6.99
C ARG A 107 13.87 -10.41 6.93
N ILE A 108 13.68 -9.55 5.93
CA ILE A 108 12.38 -8.95 5.59
C ILE A 108 11.72 -9.85 4.54
N SER A 109 10.43 -10.13 4.71
CA SER A 109 9.67 -10.96 3.76
C SER A 109 9.68 -10.34 2.34
N PRO A 110 9.89 -11.13 1.29
CA PRO A 110 9.80 -10.68 -0.10
C PRO A 110 8.37 -10.29 -0.51
N ARG A 111 7.36 -10.63 0.31
CA ARG A 111 5.96 -10.23 0.09
C ARG A 111 5.83 -8.70 -0.06
N TYR A 112 6.59 -7.92 0.74
CA TYR A 112 6.53 -6.45 0.70
C TYR A 112 6.90 -5.89 -0.68
N PRO A 113 8.09 -6.10 -1.22
CA PRO A 113 8.44 -5.57 -2.54
C PRO A 113 7.63 -6.21 -3.68
N LEU A 114 7.11 -7.42 -3.51
CA LEU A 114 6.24 -8.06 -4.51
C LEU A 114 4.90 -7.33 -4.64
N ILE A 115 4.27 -6.93 -3.54
CA ILE A 115 3.01 -6.17 -3.56
C ILE A 115 3.25 -4.79 -4.17
N GLU A 116 4.37 -4.13 -3.84
CA GLU A 116 4.75 -2.84 -4.41
C GLU A 116 4.92 -2.93 -5.92
N LEU A 117 5.69 -3.91 -6.40
CA LEU A 117 5.90 -4.16 -7.83
C LEU A 117 4.60 -4.50 -8.55
N ALA A 118 3.79 -5.41 -8.00
CA ALA A 118 2.51 -5.79 -8.58
C ALA A 118 1.60 -4.57 -8.73
N SER A 119 1.47 -3.76 -7.66
CA SER A 119 0.71 -2.51 -7.70
C SER A 119 1.26 -1.57 -8.79
N GLY A 120 2.56 -1.30 -8.81
CA GLY A 120 3.18 -0.41 -9.80
C GLY A 120 2.94 -0.85 -11.23
N LEU A 121 3.19 -2.14 -11.52
CA LEU A 121 3.05 -2.70 -12.88
C LEU A 121 1.59 -2.74 -13.34
N MET A 122 0.64 -3.08 -12.45
CA MET A 122 -0.78 -3.10 -12.80
C MET A 122 -1.31 -1.70 -13.09
N ILE A 123 -0.95 -0.70 -12.28
CA ILE A 123 -1.36 0.69 -12.51
C ILE A 123 -0.73 1.26 -13.79
N MET A 124 0.52 0.95 -14.06
CA MET A 124 1.17 1.30 -15.33
C MET A 124 0.43 0.67 -16.53
N ALA A 125 0.08 -0.62 -16.44
CA ALA A 125 -0.66 -1.33 -17.49
C ALA A 125 -2.04 -0.72 -17.75
N LEU A 126 -2.76 -0.29 -16.70
CA LEU A 126 -4.04 0.41 -16.86
C LEU A 126 -3.87 1.72 -17.65
N GLY A 127 -2.76 2.43 -17.45
CA GLY A 127 -2.45 3.65 -18.20
C GLY A 127 -2.24 3.44 -19.70
N TYR A 128 -1.91 2.22 -20.15
CA TYR A 128 -1.85 1.89 -21.56
C TYR A 128 -3.23 1.55 -22.17
N HIS A 129 -4.18 1.10 -21.33
CA HIS A 129 -5.51 0.71 -21.78
C HIS A 129 -6.54 1.83 -21.66
N PHE A 130 -6.40 2.70 -20.69
CA PHE A 130 -7.36 3.76 -20.41
C PHE A 130 -6.71 5.13 -20.67
N ALA A 131 -7.37 5.94 -21.49
CA ALA A 131 -7.03 7.36 -21.55
C ALA A 131 -7.21 8.00 -20.15
N PRO A 132 -6.49 9.10 -19.82
CA PRO A 132 -6.70 9.84 -18.59
C PRO A 132 -8.14 10.31 -18.46
N SER A 133 -8.86 9.66 -17.60
CA SER A 133 -10.31 9.83 -17.43
C SER A 133 -10.73 9.38 -16.03
N THR A 134 -11.96 9.67 -15.65
CA THR A 134 -12.55 9.13 -14.43
C THR A 134 -12.59 7.60 -14.42
N ALA A 135 -12.68 6.97 -15.60
CA ALA A 135 -12.63 5.52 -15.73
C ALA A 135 -11.26 4.95 -15.34
N LEU A 136 -10.16 5.60 -15.70
CA LEU A 136 -8.82 5.20 -15.25
C LEU A 136 -8.72 5.28 -13.73
N VAL A 137 -9.18 6.36 -13.12
CA VAL A 137 -9.15 6.51 -11.65
C VAL A 137 -9.98 5.42 -10.98
N GLY A 138 -11.18 5.13 -11.49
CA GLY A 138 -12.03 4.05 -10.99
C GLY A 138 -11.34 2.67 -11.10
N ALA A 139 -10.71 2.38 -12.23
CA ALA A 139 -9.96 1.13 -12.44
C ALA A 139 -8.75 1.01 -11.49
N MET A 140 -8.04 2.11 -11.22
CA MET A 140 -6.93 2.13 -10.25
C MET A 140 -7.42 1.81 -8.84
N LEU A 141 -8.45 2.50 -8.37
CA LEU A 141 -9.04 2.27 -7.04
C LEU A 141 -9.53 0.82 -6.91
N PHE A 142 -10.23 0.31 -7.92
CA PHE A 142 -10.71 -1.06 -7.94
C PHE A 142 -9.56 -2.08 -7.87
N THR A 143 -8.49 -1.85 -8.63
CA THR A 143 -7.29 -2.69 -8.62
C THR A 143 -6.63 -2.73 -7.24
N TRP A 144 -6.48 -1.58 -6.58
CA TRP A 144 -5.91 -1.53 -5.24
C TRP A 144 -6.80 -2.21 -4.19
N CYS A 145 -8.13 -2.07 -4.30
CA CYS A 145 -9.06 -2.82 -3.45
C CYS A 145 -8.89 -4.34 -3.64
N LEU A 146 -8.81 -4.80 -4.89
CA LEU A 146 -8.61 -6.23 -5.18
C LEU A 146 -7.28 -6.76 -4.64
N ILE A 147 -6.17 -6.03 -4.85
CA ILE A 147 -4.86 -6.40 -4.29
C ILE A 147 -4.97 -6.53 -2.77
N THR A 148 -5.57 -5.53 -2.10
CA THR A 148 -5.69 -5.51 -0.65
C THR A 148 -6.52 -6.68 -0.15
N LEU A 149 -7.69 -6.92 -0.70
CA LEU A 149 -8.58 -8.02 -0.29
C LEU A 149 -7.90 -9.38 -0.50
N THR A 150 -7.34 -9.61 -1.71
CA THR A 150 -6.63 -10.86 -2.01
C THR A 150 -5.48 -11.13 -1.03
N MET A 151 -4.74 -10.08 -0.65
CA MET A 151 -3.58 -10.23 0.22
C MET A 151 -3.94 -10.32 1.71
N ILE A 152 -5.15 -9.94 2.10
CA ILE A 152 -5.68 -10.18 3.45
C ILE A 152 -6.12 -11.64 3.60
N ASP A 153 -6.69 -12.24 2.54
CA ASP A 153 -7.21 -13.61 2.56
C ASP A 153 -6.10 -14.69 2.45
N VAL A 154 -4.87 -14.33 2.08
CA VAL A 154 -3.71 -15.23 1.93
C VAL A 154 -2.78 -15.14 3.13
#